data_f7ce59718ed419fd5de4d409b71251b7
#
_entry.id   f7ce59718ed419fd5de4d409b71251b7
#
_cell.length_a   1.000
_cell.length_b   1.000
_cell.length_c   1.000
_cell.angle_alpha   90.00
_cell.angle_beta   90.00
_cell.angle_gamma   90.00
#
_symmetry.space_group_name_H-M   'P 1'
#
loop_
_entity.id
_entity.type
_entity.pdbx_description
1 polymer ?
#
loop_
_entity_poly.entity_id
_entity_poly.type
_entity_poly.pdbx_seq_one_letter_code
_entity_poly.pdbx_strand_id
1 'polypeptide(L)'
;ETRLQRDLEAFANSGIDGAIEELQKWRGSLEVRSSDFDWSTTGARFYPVLYMLTRTQGSKDLCSGIELKQDLLGASNDLHLHHIFPKALLYKAGYERSDVNALANMCFLTADCNIKISDSDPGDYMPVSASEQPGALESQWITTNRDLWQIDRFHDFLKDRRERLTKATNALLQSLYEGHVAFESDATLEAAAPTAVIAEDDVDDENASILKLANENGLAVPEVDGEVSDPATGEVIATADLLWRGGVQEGLTEPVALIRDLDTDATASLIDAGFHVFHTNAKFVWYLESGLGMDLDGDQIIGEPVPSD
;
A
#
# COMPACT_ATOMS: atom_id res chain seq x y z
N GLU A 1 -20.87 10.71 -20.81
CA GLU A 1 -21.27 9.52 -20.02
C GLU A 1 -20.04 9.00 -19.28
N THR A 2 -20.09 9.01 -17.95
CA THR A 2 -18.95 8.59 -17.14
C THR A 2 -18.82 7.06 -17.16
N ARG A 3 -17.63 6.54 -16.94
CA ARG A 3 -17.40 5.10 -16.82
C ARG A 3 -18.32 4.45 -15.78
N LEU A 4 -18.44 5.10 -14.61
CA LEU A 4 -19.31 4.63 -13.52
C LEU A 4 -20.78 4.47 -13.97
N GLN A 5 -21.30 5.40 -14.81
CA GLN A 5 -22.65 5.26 -15.33
C GLN A 5 -22.80 4.00 -16.19
N ARG A 6 -21.85 3.73 -17.09
CA ARG A 6 -21.86 2.51 -17.93
C ARG A 6 -21.76 1.24 -17.11
N ASP A 7 -20.88 1.21 -16.11
CA ASP A 7 -20.73 0.07 -15.20
C ASP A 7 -22.03 -0.18 -14.42
N LEU A 8 -22.68 0.88 -13.90
CA LEU A 8 -23.95 0.78 -13.18
C LEU A 8 -25.10 0.35 -14.11
N GLU A 9 -25.18 0.85 -15.35
CA GLU A 9 -26.18 0.42 -16.33
C GLU A 9 -25.98 -1.04 -16.74
N ALA A 10 -24.74 -1.47 -16.98
CA ALA A 10 -24.42 -2.85 -17.29
C ALA A 10 -24.82 -3.79 -16.14
N PHE A 11 -24.52 -3.39 -14.89
CA PHE A 11 -24.92 -4.12 -13.70
C PHE A 11 -26.45 -4.15 -13.53
N ALA A 12 -27.13 -3.04 -13.73
CA ALA A 12 -28.61 -2.96 -13.61
C ALA A 12 -29.30 -3.84 -14.65
N ASN A 13 -28.75 -3.96 -15.86
CA ASN A 13 -29.36 -4.74 -16.96
C ASN A 13 -29.08 -6.23 -16.89
N SER A 14 -27.86 -6.63 -16.46
CA SER A 14 -27.37 -8.02 -16.53
C SER A 14 -26.62 -8.48 -15.29
N GLY A 15 -26.72 -7.75 -14.17
CA GLY A 15 -26.05 -8.11 -12.93
C GLY A 15 -24.52 -8.12 -13.05
N ILE A 16 -23.89 -9.03 -12.32
CA ILE A 16 -22.42 -9.18 -12.31
C ILE A 16 -21.89 -9.51 -13.70
N ASP A 17 -22.57 -10.35 -14.47
CA ASP A 17 -22.13 -10.74 -15.81
C ASP A 17 -22.05 -9.51 -16.73
N GLY A 18 -23.03 -8.61 -16.68
CA GLY A 18 -22.99 -7.36 -17.42
C GLY A 18 -21.81 -6.45 -17.01
N ALA A 19 -21.53 -6.36 -15.72
CA ALA A 19 -20.39 -5.58 -15.21
C ALA A 19 -19.06 -6.19 -15.68
N ILE A 20 -18.91 -7.51 -15.68
CA ILE A 20 -17.74 -8.23 -16.18
C ILE A 20 -17.56 -8.01 -17.68
N GLU A 21 -18.63 -8.14 -18.46
CA GLU A 21 -18.60 -7.86 -19.91
C GLU A 21 -18.18 -6.42 -20.22
N GLU A 22 -18.70 -5.43 -19.48
CA GLU A 22 -18.34 -4.03 -19.68
C GLU A 22 -16.88 -3.78 -19.31
N LEU A 23 -16.39 -4.36 -18.21
CA LEU A 23 -14.97 -4.32 -17.83
C LEU A 23 -14.09 -4.94 -18.91
N GLN A 24 -14.50 -6.08 -19.47
CA GLN A 24 -13.76 -6.77 -20.54
C GLN A 24 -13.70 -5.93 -21.83
N LYS A 25 -14.82 -5.30 -22.22
CA LYS A 25 -14.86 -4.38 -23.36
C LYS A 25 -13.90 -3.21 -23.18
N TRP A 26 -13.86 -2.65 -21.99
CA TRP A 26 -13.01 -1.50 -21.69
C TRP A 26 -11.52 -1.88 -21.59
N ARG A 27 -11.19 -2.98 -20.92
CA ARG A 27 -9.81 -3.41 -20.67
C ARG A 27 -9.23 -4.23 -21.82
N GLY A 28 -10.06 -4.79 -22.67
CA GLY A 28 -9.68 -5.73 -23.72
C GLY A 28 -9.34 -7.14 -23.22
N SER A 29 -8.97 -7.27 -21.96
CA SER A 29 -8.68 -8.56 -21.29
C SER A 29 -8.90 -8.40 -19.79
N LEU A 30 -9.35 -9.47 -19.14
CA LEU A 30 -9.42 -9.57 -17.68
C LEU A 30 -8.12 -10.15 -17.08
N GLU A 31 -7.18 -10.55 -17.92
CA GLU A 31 -5.91 -11.13 -17.50
C GLU A 31 -5.04 -10.08 -16.79
N VAL A 32 -4.57 -10.45 -15.61
CA VAL A 32 -3.62 -9.65 -14.83
C VAL A 32 -2.23 -9.83 -15.41
N ARG A 33 -1.47 -8.75 -15.52
CA ARG A 33 -0.11 -8.71 -16.04
C ARG A 33 0.89 -8.43 -14.92
N SER A 34 2.14 -8.78 -15.12
CA SER A 34 3.21 -8.55 -14.14
C SER A 34 3.37 -7.06 -13.80
N SER A 35 3.15 -6.17 -14.77
CA SER A 35 3.16 -4.71 -14.57
C SER A 35 2.04 -4.20 -13.63
N ASP A 36 0.99 -4.97 -13.41
CA ASP A 36 -0.06 -4.58 -12.45
C ASP A 36 0.45 -4.65 -11.00
N PHE A 37 1.59 -5.29 -10.73
CA PHE A 37 2.28 -5.34 -9.45
C PHE A 37 3.49 -4.41 -9.32
N ASP A 38 3.71 -3.53 -10.31
CA ASP A 38 4.76 -2.50 -10.28
C ASP A 38 4.39 -1.33 -9.35
N TRP A 39 3.10 -1.13 -9.11
CA TRP A 39 2.58 -0.02 -8.33
C TRP A 39 2.91 -0.15 -6.85
N SER A 40 3.30 0.97 -6.27
CA SER A 40 3.62 1.11 -4.86
C SER A 40 2.45 1.72 -4.11
N THR A 41 1.96 1.14 -3.06
CA THR A 41 1.19 1.73 -1.96
C THR A 41 -0.03 0.90 -1.56
N THR A 42 -0.55 1.16 -0.36
CA THR A 42 -1.82 0.61 0.14
C THR A 42 -3.03 1.08 -0.69
N GLY A 43 -2.88 2.18 -1.46
CA GLY A 43 -3.85 2.66 -2.44
C GLY A 43 -3.75 1.98 -3.81
N ALA A 44 -2.71 1.16 -4.04
CA ALA A 44 -2.55 0.44 -5.30
C ALA A 44 -3.76 -0.46 -5.58
N ARG A 45 -4.23 -0.45 -6.83
CA ARG A 45 -5.42 -1.25 -7.25
C ARG A 45 -5.30 -2.73 -6.92
N PHE A 46 -4.08 -3.27 -6.85
CA PHE A 46 -3.78 -4.67 -6.59
C PHE A 46 -3.45 -4.99 -5.13
N TYR A 47 -3.42 -3.99 -4.23
CA TYR A 47 -3.29 -4.24 -2.79
C TYR A 47 -4.39 -5.18 -2.26
N PRO A 48 -5.70 -4.96 -2.55
CA PRO A 48 -6.75 -5.88 -2.15
C PRO A 48 -6.55 -7.30 -2.70
N VAL A 49 -5.96 -7.43 -3.89
CA VAL A 49 -5.66 -8.74 -4.51
C VAL A 49 -4.60 -9.47 -3.72
N LEU A 50 -3.50 -8.80 -3.32
CA LEU A 50 -2.47 -9.42 -2.47
C LEU A 50 -3.06 -9.88 -1.13
N TYR A 51 -3.92 -9.06 -0.50
CA TYR A 51 -4.62 -9.43 0.72
C TYR A 51 -5.53 -10.64 0.52
N MET A 52 -6.35 -10.65 -0.55
CA MET A 52 -7.22 -11.78 -0.89
C MET A 52 -6.42 -13.06 -1.12
N LEU A 53 -5.34 -13.01 -1.92
CA LEU A 53 -4.45 -14.14 -2.13
C LEU A 53 -3.93 -14.68 -0.79
N THR A 54 -3.44 -13.81 0.08
CA THR A 54 -2.94 -14.18 1.40
C THR A 54 -3.99 -14.92 2.22
N ARG A 55 -5.23 -14.40 2.26
CA ARG A 55 -6.31 -14.95 3.08
C ARG A 55 -6.94 -16.23 2.53
N THR A 56 -6.90 -16.43 1.20
CA THR A 56 -7.65 -17.52 0.55
C THR A 56 -6.78 -18.63 -0.02
N GLN A 57 -5.48 -18.41 -0.22
CA GLN A 57 -4.61 -19.38 -0.90
C GLN A 57 -3.64 -20.09 0.06
N GLY A 58 -3.94 -20.12 1.36
CA GLY A 58 -3.17 -20.87 2.35
C GLY A 58 -1.78 -20.28 2.63
N SER A 59 -1.65 -18.95 2.51
CA SER A 59 -0.41 -18.27 2.89
C SER A 59 -0.08 -18.50 4.36
N LYS A 60 1.21 -18.68 4.66
CA LYS A 60 1.71 -18.96 6.01
C LYS A 60 2.56 -17.80 6.52
N ASP A 61 2.45 -17.56 7.81
CA ASP A 61 3.35 -16.66 8.52
C ASP A 61 4.80 -17.19 8.49
N LEU A 62 5.76 -16.32 8.21
CA LEU A 62 7.15 -16.71 7.98
C LEU A 62 7.88 -17.18 9.24
N CYS A 63 7.38 -16.83 10.44
CA CYS A 63 8.02 -17.15 11.72
C CYS A 63 7.36 -18.32 12.45
N SER A 64 6.05 -18.43 12.34
CA SER A 64 5.26 -19.43 13.07
C SER A 64 4.72 -20.55 12.19
N GLY A 65 4.68 -20.33 10.86
CA GLY A 65 4.10 -21.27 9.90
C GLY A 65 2.59 -21.42 9.97
N ILE A 66 1.90 -20.63 10.79
CA ILE A 66 0.43 -20.65 10.84
C ILE A 66 -0.16 -20.14 9.53
N GLU A 67 -1.29 -20.69 9.09
CA GLU A 67 -1.99 -20.17 7.93
C GLU A 67 -2.68 -18.86 8.25
N LEU A 68 -2.49 -17.85 7.39
CA LEU A 68 -3.03 -16.49 7.54
C LEU A 68 -4.49 -16.41 7.03
N LYS A 69 -5.35 -17.29 7.53
CA LYS A 69 -6.77 -17.38 7.16
C LYS A 69 -7.59 -16.22 7.74
N GLN A 70 -8.83 -16.11 7.25
CA GLN A 70 -9.79 -15.11 7.74
C GLN A 70 -10.31 -15.44 9.16
N ASP A 71 -10.29 -16.71 9.57
CA ASP A 71 -10.80 -17.20 10.85
C ASP A 71 -9.77 -17.27 11.98
N LEU A 72 -8.60 -16.63 11.80
CA LEU A 72 -7.64 -16.48 12.89
C LEU A 72 -8.25 -15.64 14.03
N LEU A 73 -8.05 -16.12 15.28
CA LEU A 73 -8.61 -15.48 16.47
C LEU A 73 -7.57 -14.57 17.16
N GLY A 74 -8.07 -13.50 17.79
CA GLY A 74 -7.25 -12.60 18.61
C GLY A 74 -6.26 -11.79 17.79
N ALA A 75 -5.13 -11.43 18.40
CA ALA A 75 -4.09 -10.60 17.80
C ALA A 75 -3.48 -11.19 16.51
N SER A 76 -3.56 -12.52 16.31
CA SER A 76 -3.10 -13.17 15.08
C SER A 76 -3.97 -12.89 13.86
N ASN A 77 -5.17 -12.30 14.04
CA ASN A 77 -6.02 -11.90 12.93
C ASN A 77 -5.60 -10.56 12.30
N ASP A 78 -4.88 -9.73 13.05
CA ASP A 78 -4.34 -8.46 12.54
C ASP A 78 -3.09 -8.75 11.73
N LEU A 79 -3.20 -8.63 10.40
CA LEU A 79 -2.09 -8.81 9.50
C LEU A 79 -1.38 -7.49 9.25
N HIS A 80 -0.08 -7.51 9.43
CA HIS A 80 0.81 -6.40 9.15
C HIS A 80 1.39 -6.52 7.75
N LEU A 81 1.38 -5.43 6.99
CA LEU A 81 2.07 -5.34 5.72
C LEU A 81 3.56 -5.21 6.01
N HIS A 82 4.37 -6.06 5.41
CA HIS A 82 5.81 -6.15 5.65
C HIS A 82 6.59 -6.01 4.35
N HIS A 83 7.64 -5.19 4.35
CA HIS A 83 8.59 -5.12 3.24
C HIS A 83 9.55 -6.30 3.31
N ILE A 84 9.48 -7.19 2.33
CA ILE A 84 10.35 -8.39 2.26
C ILE A 84 11.82 -7.99 2.23
N PHE A 85 12.16 -6.97 1.45
CA PHE A 85 13.45 -6.29 1.50
C PHE A 85 13.26 -4.96 2.22
N PRO A 86 13.88 -4.77 3.41
CA PRO A 86 13.68 -3.58 4.23
C PRO A 86 14.03 -2.29 3.50
N LYS A 87 13.17 -1.27 3.63
CA LYS A 87 13.36 0.05 3.02
C LYS A 87 14.74 0.62 3.31
N ALA A 88 15.18 0.59 4.57
CA ALA A 88 16.46 1.16 5.00
C ALA A 88 17.66 0.56 4.25
N LEU A 89 17.64 -0.77 4.00
CA LEU A 89 18.71 -1.44 3.27
C LEU A 89 18.68 -1.09 1.78
N LEU A 90 17.48 -1.02 1.19
CA LEU A 90 17.32 -0.70 -0.22
C LEU A 90 17.69 0.75 -0.53
N TYR A 91 17.24 1.72 0.26
CA TYR A 91 17.63 3.13 0.08
C TYR A 91 19.13 3.33 0.24
N LYS A 92 19.75 2.66 1.23
CA LYS A 92 21.21 2.68 1.39
C LYS A 92 21.95 2.09 0.20
N ALA A 93 21.34 1.14 -0.50
CA ALA A 93 21.87 0.55 -1.74
C ALA A 93 21.56 1.39 -2.99
N GLY A 94 20.77 2.47 -2.88
CA GLY A 94 20.47 3.41 -3.97
C GLY A 94 19.30 2.99 -4.87
N TYR A 95 18.38 2.15 -4.36
CA TYR A 95 17.18 1.79 -5.10
C TYR A 95 16.14 2.90 -5.07
N GLU A 96 15.42 3.04 -6.18
CA GLU A 96 14.36 4.02 -6.36
C GLU A 96 13.15 3.70 -5.47
N ARG A 97 12.46 4.75 -5.03
CA ARG A 97 11.29 4.64 -4.14
C ARG A 97 10.19 3.77 -4.71
N SER A 98 9.91 3.90 -6.02
CA SER A 98 8.92 3.09 -6.73
C SER A 98 9.19 1.59 -6.64
N ASP A 99 10.47 1.19 -6.73
CA ASP A 99 10.86 -0.21 -6.63
C ASP A 99 10.82 -0.69 -5.17
N VAL A 100 11.30 0.14 -4.23
CA VAL A 100 11.29 -0.16 -2.78
C VAL A 100 9.88 -0.44 -2.29
N ASN A 101 8.92 0.40 -2.69
CA ASN A 101 7.52 0.29 -2.28
C ASN A 101 6.66 -0.54 -3.25
N ALA A 102 7.25 -1.18 -4.28
CA ALA A 102 6.49 -2.03 -5.19
C ALA A 102 5.72 -3.11 -4.42
N LEU A 103 4.47 -3.36 -4.81
CA LEU A 103 3.63 -4.37 -4.17
C LEU A 103 4.29 -5.76 -4.18
N ALA A 104 5.14 -6.03 -5.17
CA ALA A 104 5.97 -7.22 -5.23
C ALA A 104 7.06 -7.29 -4.14
N ASN A 105 7.37 -6.20 -3.43
CA ASN A 105 8.24 -6.21 -2.25
C ASN A 105 7.46 -6.41 -0.94
N MET A 106 6.15 -6.62 -0.99
CA MET A 106 5.31 -6.66 0.20
C MET A 106 4.72 -8.05 0.45
N CYS A 107 4.59 -8.44 1.71
CA CYS A 107 3.83 -9.60 2.15
C CYS A 107 3.06 -9.28 3.43
N PHE A 108 2.13 -10.15 3.80
CA PHE A 108 1.42 -10.03 5.07
C PHE A 108 1.99 -11.00 6.11
N LEU A 109 2.21 -10.50 7.31
CA LEU A 109 2.69 -11.28 8.46
C LEU A 109 1.81 -11.02 9.69
N THR A 110 1.92 -11.87 10.69
CA THR A 110 1.41 -11.55 12.03
C THR A 110 2.24 -10.42 12.64
N ALA A 111 1.65 -9.67 13.60
CA ALA A 111 2.36 -8.61 14.31
C ALA A 111 3.67 -9.11 14.94
N ASP A 112 3.64 -10.28 15.60
CA ASP A 112 4.81 -10.87 16.24
C ASP A 112 5.93 -11.20 15.25
N CYS A 113 5.57 -11.70 14.05
CA CYS A 113 6.54 -12.01 13.01
C CYS A 113 7.12 -10.74 12.40
N ASN A 114 6.26 -9.73 12.14
CA ASN A 114 6.71 -8.44 11.63
C ASN A 114 7.75 -7.80 12.56
N ILE A 115 7.48 -7.76 13.86
CA ILE A 115 8.43 -7.26 14.88
C ILE A 115 9.71 -8.11 14.93
N LYS A 116 9.60 -9.44 14.84
CA LYS A 116 10.74 -10.35 14.90
C LYS A 116 11.67 -10.20 13.69
N ILE A 117 11.13 -10.04 12.50
CA ILE A 117 11.91 -9.84 11.26
C ILE A 117 12.44 -8.40 11.22
N SER A 118 11.57 -7.42 11.48
CA SER A 118 11.91 -5.98 11.46
C SER A 118 12.68 -5.60 10.17
N ASP A 119 13.83 -4.98 10.28
CA ASP A 119 14.73 -4.55 9.21
C ASP A 119 15.85 -5.55 8.86
N SER A 120 15.66 -6.83 9.21
CA SER A 120 16.65 -7.88 8.98
C SER A 120 16.92 -8.11 7.50
N ASP A 121 18.18 -8.36 7.14
CA ASP A 121 18.57 -8.70 5.76
C ASP A 121 17.85 -9.98 5.29
N PRO A 122 17.22 -9.96 4.09
CA PRO A 122 16.56 -11.15 3.54
C PRO A 122 17.48 -12.36 3.44
N GLY A 123 18.78 -12.14 3.17
CA GLY A 123 19.81 -13.20 3.17
C GLY A 123 19.99 -13.89 4.52
N ASP A 124 19.63 -13.21 5.62
CA ASP A 124 19.74 -13.75 6.99
C ASP A 124 18.44 -14.42 7.44
N TYR A 125 17.28 -13.76 7.30
CA TYR A 125 16.04 -14.30 7.87
C TYR A 125 15.32 -15.34 6.97
N MET A 126 15.40 -15.21 5.65
CA MET A 126 14.72 -16.17 4.74
C MET A 126 15.27 -17.60 4.85
N PRO A 127 16.61 -17.83 5.01
CA PRO A 127 17.12 -19.17 5.27
C PRO A 127 16.57 -19.79 6.57
N VAL A 128 16.38 -18.98 7.61
CA VAL A 128 15.78 -19.41 8.89
C VAL A 128 14.33 -19.78 8.69
N SER A 129 13.54 -18.90 8.05
CA SER A 129 12.14 -19.16 7.72
C SER A 129 11.98 -20.44 6.87
N ALA A 130 12.77 -20.60 5.81
CA ALA A 130 12.72 -21.80 4.96
C ALA A 130 13.04 -23.09 5.70
N SER A 131 13.92 -23.03 6.72
CA SER A 131 14.31 -24.18 7.53
C SER A 131 13.30 -24.53 8.61
N GLU A 132 12.83 -23.52 9.34
CA GLU A 132 11.93 -23.67 10.48
C GLU A 132 10.47 -23.85 10.05
N GLN A 133 10.07 -23.20 8.95
CA GLN A 133 8.70 -23.19 8.43
C GLN A 133 8.68 -23.62 6.94
N PRO A 134 8.90 -24.89 6.63
CA PRO A 134 8.94 -25.37 5.25
C PRO A 134 7.65 -25.02 4.49
N GLY A 135 7.81 -24.43 3.31
CA GLY A 135 6.70 -24.00 2.45
C GLY A 135 6.12 -22.61 2.80
N ALA A 136 6.60 -21.94 3.85
CA ALA A 136 6.10 -20.61 4.21
C ALA A 136 6.45 -19.56 3.15
N LEU A 137 7.70 -19.53 2.68
CA LEU A 137 8.13 -18.61 1.62
C LEU A 137 7.31 -18.82 0.34
N GLU A 138 7.17 -20.06 -0.12
CA GLU A 138 6.43 -20.41 -1.33
C GLU A 138 4.94 -20.05 -1.21
N SER A 139 4.36 -20.21 -0.03
CA SER A 139 2.96 -19.87 0.24
C SER A 139 2.69 -18.36 0.15
N GLN A 140 3.72 -17.55 0.31
CA GLN A 140 3.73 -16.10 0.14
C GLN A 140 4.26 -15.68 -1.24
N TRP A 141 4.39 -16.62 -2.18
CA TRP A 141 4.96 -16.39 -3.53
C TRP A 141 6.39 -15.85 -3.51
N ILE A 142 7.14 -16.10 -2.44
CA ILE A 142 8.54 -15.75 -2.30
C ILE A 142 9.37 -16.90 -2.86
N THR A 143 10.36 -16.57 -3.68
CA THR A 143 11.26 -17.56 -4.28
C THR A 143 12.14 -18.25 -3.24
N THR A 144 12.40 -19.54 -3.42
CA THR A 144 13.40 -20.29 -2.63
C THR A 144 14.79 -20.25 -3.25
N ASN A 145 14.96 -19.56 -4.38
CA ASN A 145 16.28 -19.32 -4.96
C ASN A 145 17.06 -18.31 -4.12
N ARG A 146 18.02 -18.80 -3.34
CA ARG A 146 18.83 -18.00 -2.41
C ARG A 146 19.67 -16.91 -3.09
N ASP A 147 19.98 -17.06 -4.37
CA ASP A 147 20.72 -16.04 -5.12
C ASP A 147 19.90 -14.76 -5.26
N LEU A 148 18.55 -14.85 -5.22
CA LEU A 148 17.64 -13.73 -5.30
C LEU A 148 17.34 -13.09 -3.93
N TRP A 149 17.89 -13.57 -2.84
CA TRP A 149 17.71 -12.99 -1.50
C TRP A 149 18.74 -11.90 -1.15
N GLN A 150 19.66 -11.62 -2.08
CA GLN A 150 20.71 -10.63 -1.91
C GLN A 150 20.22 -9.23 -2.30
N ILE A 151 20.63 -8.21 -1.56
CA ILE A 151 20.23 -6.81 -1.81
C ILE A 151 20.55 -6.37 -3.25
N ASP A 152 21.72 -6.73 -3.78
CA ASP A 152 22.14 -6.40 -5.15
C ASP A 152 21.35 -7.15 -6.25
N ARG A 153 20.51 -8.12 -5.87
CA ARG A 153 19.63 -8.87 -6.77
C ARG A 153 18.15 -8.49 -6.61
N PHE A 154 17.85 -7.37 -5.97
CA PHE A 154 16.49 -6.95 -5.64
C PHE A 154 15.58 -6.82 -6.88
N HIS A 155 16.05 -6.23 -7.98
CA HIS A 155 15.25 -6.13 -9.21
C HIS A 155 14.90 -7.52 -9.81
N ASP A 156 15.83 -8.47 -9.75
CA ASP A 156 15.57 -9.85 -10.20
C ASP A 156 14.56 -10.54 -9.29
N PHE A 157 14.64 -10.29 -7.96
CA PHE A 157 13.64 -10.75 -7.01
C PHE A 157 12.25 -10.19 -7.32
N LEU A 158 12.13 -8.87 -7.52
CA LEU A 158 10.86 -8.22 -7.87
C LEU A 158 10.26 -8.84 -9.14
N LYS A 159 11.08 -9.06 -10.17
CA LYS A 159 10.64 -9.68 -11.41
C LYS A 159 10.10 -11.10 -11.19
N ASP A 160 10.84 -11.97 -10.50
CA ASP A 160 10.40 -13.35 -10.19
C ASP A 160 9.09 -13.33 -9.40
N ARG A 161 9.00 -12.45 -8.40
CA ARG A 161 7.81 -12.38 -7.57
C ARG A 161 6.59 -11.83 -8.30
N ARG A 162 6.73 -10.81 -9.14
CA ARG A 162 5.66 -10.31 -10.02
C ARG A 162 5.08 -11.43 -10.89
N GLU A 163 5.93 -12.25 -11.48
CA GLU A 163 5.50 -13.39 -12.30
C GLU A 163 4.72 -14.42 -11.47
N ARG A 164 5.14 -14.73 -10.25
CA ARG A 164 4.46 -15.64 -9.32
C ARG A 164 3.11 -15.10 -8.89
N LEU A 165 3.04 -13.83 -8.47
CA LEU A 165 1.81 -13.16 -8.06
C LEU A 165 0.81 -13.08 -9.22
N THR A 166 1.27 -12.74 -10.42
CA THR A 166 0.46 -12.73 -11.65
C THR A 166 -0.18 -14.08 -11.91
N LYS A 167 0.64 -15.15 -11.86
CA LYS A 167 0.15 -16.52 -12.06
C LYS A 167 -0.89 -16.92 -11.00
N ALA A 168 -0.62 -16.62 -9.73
CA ALA A 168 -1.53 -16.93 -8.63
C ALA A 168 -2.85 -16.16 -8.75
N THR A 169 -2.77 -14.87 -9.10
CA THR A 169 -3.95 -14.02 -9.28
C THR A 169 -4.82 -14.51 -10.44
N ASN A 170 -4.22 -14.79 -11.60
CA ASN A 170 -4.99 -15.30 -12.73
C ASN A 170 -5.63 -16.66 -12.44
N ALA A 171 -4.94 -17.55 -11.70
CA ALA A 171 -5.51 -18.82 -11.26
C ALA A 171 -6.68 -18.62 -10.28
N LEU A 172 -6.58 -17.68 -9.33
CA LEU A 172 -7.68 -17.33 -8.44
C LEU A 172 -8.87 -16.76 -9.22
N LEU A 173 -8.64 -15.80 -10.11
CA LEU A 173 -9.70 -15.20 -10.93
C LEU A 173 -10.40 -16.25 -11.79
N GLN A 174 -9.66 -17.18 -12.39
CA GLN A 174 -10.22 -18.27 -13.16
C GLN A 174 -11.10 -19.19 -12.30
N SER A 175 -10.63 -19.57 -11.10
CA SER A 175 -11.41 -20.43 -10.21
C SER A 175 -12.67 -19.73 -9.68
N LEU A 176 -12.63 -18.42 -9.45
CA LEU A 176 -13.80 -17.60 -9.10
C LEU A 176 -14.80 -17.56 -10.26
N TYR A 177 -14.32 -17.34 -11.47
CA TYR A 177 -15.17 -17.31 -12.67
C TYR A 177 -15.86 -18.66 -12.95
N GLU A 178 -15.16 -19.75 -12.70
CA GLU A 178 -15.69 -21.12 -12.85
C GLU A 178 -16.58 -21.58 -11.68
N GLY A 179 -16.72 -20.75 -10.63
CA GLY A 179 -17.51 -21.05 -9.45
C GLY A 179 -16.91 -22.14 -8.55
N HIS A 180 -15.61 -22.41 -8.66
CA HIS A 180 -14.93 -23.46 -7.90
C HIS A 180 -14.45 -23.01 -6.50
N VAL A 181 -14.56 -21.72 -6.17
CA VAL A 181 -14.22 -21.22 -4.83
C VAL A 181 -15.47 -21.28 -3.96
N ALA A 182 -15.57 -22.28 -3.10
CA ALA A 182 -16.49 -22.25 -1.99
C ALA A 182 -15.97 -21.23 -0.97
N PHE A 183 -16.54 -20.03 -0.95
CA PHE A 183 -16.45 -19.20 0.25
C PHE A 183 -17.32 -19.93 1.30
N GLU A 184 -16.73 -20.40 2.39
CA GLU A 184 -17.50 -20.80 3.55
C GLU A 184 -18.27 -19.57 4.05
N SER A 185 -19.53 -19.48 3.61
CA SER A 185 -20.43 -18.37 3.90
C SER A 185 -21.09 -18.56 5.24
N ASP A 186 -20.37 -18.37 6.34
CA ASP A 186 -20.99 -18.31 7.66
C ASP A 186 -20.37 -17.26 8.60
N ALA A 187 -19.79 -16.22 8.02
CA ALA A 187 -19.54 -15.00 8.75
C ALA A 187 -20.35 -13.88 8.07
N THR A 188 -21.32 -13.33 8.80
CA THR A 188 -21.89 -12.02 8.50
C THR A 188 -20.74 -11.08 8.20
N LEU A 189 -20.60 -10.71 6.93
CA LEU A 189 -19.70 -9.66 6.49
C LEU A 189 -20.19 -8.33 7.12
N GLU A 190 -19.87 -8.12 8.39
CA GLU A 190 -19.67 -6.76 8.83
C GLU A 190 -18.44 -6.27 8.05
N ALA A 191 -18.71 -5.39 7.09
CA ALA A 191 -17.69 -4.74 6.29
C ALA A 191 -16.87 -3.82 7.20
N ALA A 192 -15.97 -4.42 7.98
CA ALA A 192 -14.78 -3.74 8.41
C ALA A 192 -13.90 -3.63 7.17
N ALA A 193 -13.88 -2.44 6.56
CA ALA A 193 -12.80 -2.10 5.66
C ALA A 193 -11.50 -2.53 6.36
N PRO A 194 -10.59 -3.26 5.67
CA PRO A 194 -9.33 -3.64 6.28
C PRO A 194 -8.62 -2.35 6.67
N THR A 195 -8.66 -2.02 7.95
CA THR A 195 -7.75 -1.04 8.50
C THR A 195 -6.43 -1.78 8.56
N ALA A 196 -5.67 -1.70 7.48
CA ALA A 196 -4.28 -2.11 7.54
C ALA A 196 -3.63 -1.17 8.55
N VAL A 197 -3.40 -1.68 9.76
CA VAL A 197 -2.56 -1.00 10.72
C VAL A 197 -1.17 -1.06 10.11
N ILE A 198 -0.73 0.06 9.53
CA ILE A 198 0.67 0.24 9.19
C ILE A 198 1.36 0.20 10.54
N ALA A 199 2.21 -0.81 10.77
CA ALA A 199 3.02 -0.86 11.97
C ALA A 199 3.83 0.45 12.05
N GLU A 200 3.90 1.08 13.23
CA GLU A 200 4.64 2.33 13.42
C GLU A 200 6.12 2.21 12.98
N ASP A 201 6.65 0.99 12.93
CA ASP A 201 8.02 0.67 12.49
C ASP A 201 8.24 0.75 10.96
N ASP A 202 7.17 0.79 10.15
CA ASP A 202 7.25 0.95 8.68
C ASP A 202 7.14 2.42 8.23
N VAL A 203 6.95 3.33 9.17
CA VAL A 203 6.89 4.76 8.88
C VAL A 203 8.30 5.31 8.95
N ASP A 204 8.77 5.89 7.85
CA ASP A 204 9.98 6.69 7.80
C ASP A 204 10.01 7.66 9.00
N ASP A 205 11.17 7.83 9.67
CA ASP A 205 11.30 8.72 10.85
C ASP A 205 10.73 10.13 10.59
N GLU A 206 10.81 10.61 9.34
CA GLU A 206 10.26 11.88 8.90
C GLU A 206 8.74 11.87 8.81
N ASN A 207 8.11 10.77 8.39
CA ASN A 207 6.67 10.60 8.38
C ASN A 207 6.11 10.38 9.79
N ALA A 208 6.82 9.63 10.63
CA ALA A 208 6.39 9.35 12.01
C ALA A 208 6.14 10.63 12.81
N SER A 209 7.00 11.65 12.64
CA SER A 209 6.85 12.94 13.31
C SER A 209 5.56 13.67 12.91
N ILE A 210 5.21 13.67 11.63
CA ILE A 210 3.99 14.33 11.12
C ILE A 210 2.74 13.53 11.46
N LEU A 211 2.78 12.19 11.40
CA LEU A 211 1.66 11.34 11.80
C LEU A 211 1.32 11.51 13.28
N LYS A 212 2.35 11.54 14.14
CA LYS A 212 2.21 11.81 15.56
C LYS A 212 1.57 13.18 15.81
N LEU A 213 2.11 14.23 15.15
CA LEU A 213 1.58 15.60 15.26
C LEU A 213 0.12 15.65 14.80
N ALA A 214 -0.24 14.99 13.69
CA ALA A 214 -1.61 14.94 13.20
C ALA A 214 -2.55 14.28 14.22
N ASN A 215 -2.15 13.16 14.80
CA ASN A 215 -2.93 12.44 15.79
C ASN A 215 -3.10 13.23 17.10
N GLU A 216 -2.03 13.86 17.61
CA GLU A 216 -2.05 14.65 18.85
C GLU A 216 -2.92 15.92 18.74
N ASN A 217 -3.04 16.49 17.53
CA ASN A 217 -3.80 17.70 17.27
C ASN A 217 -5.15 17.47 16.61
N GLY A 218 -5.61 16.21 16.51
CA GLY A 218 -6.92 15.88 15.96
C GLY A 218 -7.08 16.20 14.48
N LEU A 219 -5.98 16.22 13.72
CA LEU A 219 -5.99 16.37 12.27
C LEU A 219 -6.42 15.08 11.59
N ALA A 220 -6.89 15.17 10.36
CA ALA A 220 -7.17 14.01 9.54
C ALA A 220 -5.91 13.14 9.37
N VAL A 221 -6.08 11.81 9.40
CA VAL A 221 -4.97 10.87 9.16
C VAL A 221 -4.64 10.87 7.67
N PRO A 222 -3.40 11.17 7.26
CA PRO A 222 -3.02 11.16 5.86
C PRO A 222 -2.87 9.74 5.32
N GLU A 223 -3.02 9.61 4.01
CA GLU A 223 -2.53 8.43 3.28
C GLU A 223 -1.00 8.51 3.19
N VAL A 224 -0.31 7.50 3.68
CA VAL A 224 1.15 7.38 3.49
C VAL A 224 1.41 6.83 2.09
N ASP A 225 2.38 7.42 1.37
CA ASP A 225 2.67 7.09 -0.03
C ASP A 225 1.41 7.21 -0.93
N GLY A 226 0.62 8.25 -0.70
CA GLY A 226 -0.66 8.47 -1.39
C GLY A 226 -0.48 8.80 -2.87
N GLU A 227 -1.17 8.06 -3.76
CA GLU A 227 -1.13 8.28 -5.21
C GLU A 227 -2.25 9.19 -5.67
N VAL A 228 -1.92 10.14 -6.52
CA VAL A 228 -2.89 10.97 -7.23
C VAL A 228 -2.97 10.53 -8.68
N SER A 229 -4.16 10.22 -9.16
CA SER A 229 -4.39 9.80 -10.55
C SER A 229 -5.13 10.85 -11.34
N ASP A 230 -4.82 10.95 -12.63
CA ASP A 230 -5.60 11.73 -13.59
C ASP A 230 -7.04 11.18 -13.65
N PRO A 231 -8.04 12.00 -13.37
CA PRO A 231 -9.43 11.56 -13.35
C PRO A 231 -9.96 11.13 -14.74
N ALA A 232 -9.32 11.55 -15.84
CA ALA A 232 -9.74 11.24 -17.20
C ALA A 232 -9.12 9.91 -17.70
N THR A 233 -7.86 9.65 -17.37
CA THR A 233 -7.12 8.48 -17.85
C THR A 233 -7.01 7.39 -16.78
N GLY A 234 -7.06 7.77 -15.50
CA GLY A 234 -6.81 6.89 -14.36
C GLY A 234 -5.33 6.53 -14.21
N GLU A 235 -4.44 7.19 -14.94
CA GLU A 235 -2.99 7.05 -14.75
C GLU A 235 -2.55 7.80 -13.50
N VAL A 236 -1.60 7.23 -12.73
CA VAL A 236 -1.01 7.91 -11.58
C VAL A 236 -0.10 9.02 -12.09
N ILE A 237 -0.38 10.24 -11.66
CA ILE A 237 0.36 11.44 -12.05
C ILE A 237 1.38 11.87 -11.00
N ALA A 238 1.18 11.46 -9.75
CA ALA A 238 2.11 11.75 -8.66
C ALA A 238 1.89 10.81 -7.47
N THR A 239 2.94 10.63 -6.66
CA THR A 239 2.88 9.96 -5.35
C THR A 239 3.43 10.91 -4.29
N ALA A 240 2.64 11.15 -3.23
CA ALA A 240 3.04 11.99 -2.11
C ALA A 240 3.46 11.14 -0.90
N ASP A 241 4.45 11.61 -0.13
CA ASP A 241 4.87 10.96 1.13
C ASP A 241 3.70 10.86 2.12
N LEU A 242 2.96 11.96 2.23
CA LEU A 242 1.71 12.04 2.99
C LEU A 242 0.67 12.81 2.18
N LEU A 243 -0.55 12.28 2.09
CA LEU A 243 -1.61 12.85 1.28
C LEU A 243 -2.91 13.00 2.09
N TRP A 244 -3.44 14.21 2.16
CA TRP A 244 -4.75 14.55 2.75
C TRP A 244 -5.72 14.95 1.64
N ARG A 245 -6.46 14.00 1.08
CA ARG A 245 -7.41 14.26 -0.02
C ARG A 245 -8.57 15.16 0.39
N GLY A 246 -9.02 15.04 1.63
CA GLY A 246 -10.10 15.85 2.21
C GLY A 246 -9.60 17.09 2.96
N GLY A 247 -8.28 17.39 2.89
CA GLY A 247 -7.63 18.41 3.68
C GLY A 247 -7.20 17.92 5.06
N VAL A 248 -6.33 18.66 5.72
CA VAL A 248 -5.80 18.33 7.06
C VAL A 248 -6.89 18.46 8.15
N GLN A 249 -7.90 19.29 7.92
CA GLN A 249 -9.16 19.32 8.64
C GLN A 249 -10.24 18.89 7.65
N GLU A 250 -10.71 17.66 7.75
CA GLU A 250 -11.55 17.02 6.76
C GLU A 250 -12.75 17.88 6.36
N GLY A 251 -12.85 18.22 5.07
CA GLY A 251 -13.92 19.06 4.53
C GLY A 251 -13.85 20.55 4.87
N LEU A 252 -12.86 20.99 5.63
CA LEU A 252 -12.69 22.41 6.03
C LEU A 252 -11.47 23.07 5.38
N THR A 253 -10.46 22.29 5.01
CA THR A 253 -9.25 22.79 4.35
C THR A 253 -9.10 22.18 2.96
N GLU A 254 -8.31 22.81 2.10
CA GLU A 254 -7.96 22.29 0.79
C GLU A 254 -7.18 20.97 0.91
N PRO A 255 -7.20 20.11 -0.14
CA PRO A 255 -6.34 18.94 -0.20
C PRO A 255 -4.86 19.30 -0.05
N VAL A 256 -4.12 18.48 0.70
CA VAL A 256 -2.70 18.72 1.00
C VAL A 256 -1.88 17.50 0.58
N ALA A 257 -0.72 17.76 -0.01
CA ALA A 257 0.30 16.77 -0.32
C ALA A 257 1.65 17.20 0.26
N LEU A 258 2.31 16.32 1.00
CA LEU A 258 3.69 16.46 1.41
C LEU A 258 4.54 15.53 0.53
N ILE A 259 5.41 16.07 -0.29
CA ILE A 259 6.31 15.36 -1.19
C ILE A 259 7.73 15.90 -1.00
N ARG A 260 8.62 15.08 -0.47
CA ARG A 260 9.99 15.49 -0.14
C ARG A 260 10.95 15.32 -1.31
N ASP A 261 10.61 14.42 -2.22
CA ASP A 261 11.35 14.32 -3.48
C ASP A 261 11.00 15.51 -4.37
N LEU A 262 12.04 16.25 -4.82
CA LEU A 262 11.89 17.45 -5.64
C LEU A 262 11.63 17.09 -7.12
N ASP A 263 10.69 16.18 -7.37
CA ASP A 263 10.18 15.94 -8.72
C ASP A 263 9.27 17.11 -9.14
N THR A 264 9.80 17.94 -10.04
CA THR A 264 9.09 19.13 -10.54
C THR A 264 7.82 18.77 -11.32
N ASP A 265 7.81 17.64 -12.01
CA ASP A 265 6.68 17.21 -12.84
C ASP A 265 5.56 16.64 -11.94
N ALA A 266 5.92 15.85 -10.92
CA ALA A 266 4.99 15.38 -9.91
C ALA A 266 4.39 16.54 -9.10
N THR A 267 5.23 17.52 -8.69
CA THR A 267 4.79 18.72 -7.99
C THR A 267 3.79 19.52 -8.81
N ALA A 268 4.08 19.79 -10.09
CA ALA A 268 3.19 20.51 -10.97
C ALA A 268 1.85 19.77 -11.15
N SER A 269 1.90 18.46 -11.33
CA SER A 269 0.70 17.61 -11.46
C SER A 269 -0.19 17.64 -10.22
N LEU A 270 0.39 17.64 -9.02
CA LEU A 270 -0.34 17.76 -7.75
C LEU A 270 -1.00 19.14 -7.61
N ILE A 271 -0.30 20.22 -7.96
CA ILE A 271 -0.85 21.59 -7.93
C ILE A 271 -2.01 21.70 -8.92
N ASP A 272 -1.86 21.19 -10.15
CA ASP A 272 -2.91 21.20 -11.17
C ASP A 272 -4.13 20.34 -10.74
N ALA A 273 -3.90 19.31 -9.96
CA ALA A 273 -4.96 18.48 -9.35
C ALA A 273 -5.61 19.13 -8.11
N GLY A 274 -5.18 20.37 -7.72
CA GLY A 274 -5.77 21.13 -6.65
C GLY A 274 -5.22 20.85 -5.25
N PHE A 275 -4.05 20.25 -5.15
CA PHE A 275 -3.39 20.02 -3.86
C PHE A 275 -2.50 21.22 -3.48
N HIS A 276 -2.48 21.55 -2.19
CA HIS A 276 -1.48 22.41 -1.59
C HIS A 276 -0.24 21.55 -1.30
N VAL A 277 0.87 21.84 -1.98
CA VAL A 277 2.06 20.96 -1.95
C VAL A 277 3.15 21.54 -1.05
N PHE A 278 3.68 20.68 -0.18
CA PHE A 278 4.81 21.00 0.70
C PHE A 278 5.97 20.04 0.43
N HIS A 279 7.22 20.54 0.51
CA HIS A 279 8.43 19.75 0.27
C HIS A 279 9.23 19.45 1.55
N THR A 280 8.87 20.06 2.67
CA THR A 280 9.53 19.85 3.96
C THR A 280 8.51 19.81 5.09
N ASN A 281 8.81 19.01 6.13
CA ASN A 281 8.02 18.99 7.35
C ASN A 281 7.90 20.38 7.98
N ALA A 282 8.99 21.17 7.96
CA ALA A 282 9.00 22.50 8.54
C ALA A 282 8.02 23.46 7.84
N LYS A 283 7.95 23.45 6.50
CA LYS A 283 6.97 24.26 5.74
C LYS A 283 5.53 23.80 5.97
N PHE A 284 5.32 22.49 6.12
CA PHE A 284 4.00 21.96 6.44
C PHE A 284 3.55 22.35 7.86
N VAL A 285 4.42 22.21 8.87
CA VAL A 285 4.14 22.64 10.25
C VAL A 285 3.88 24.15 10.29
N TRP A 286 4.70 24.95 9.63
CA TRP A 286 4.47 26.39 9.51
C TRP A 286 3.08 26.72 8.90
N TYR A 287 2.63 25.98 7.90
CA TYR A 287 1.28 26.13 7.33
C TYR A 287 0.18 25.83 8.37
N LEU A 288 0.35 24.80 9.20
CA LEU A 288 -0.62 24.49 10.24
C LEU A 288 -0.71 25.61 11.28
N GLU A 289 0.42 26.16 11.70
CA GLU A 289 0.49 27.24 12.69
C GLU A 289 0.06 28.59 12.10
N SER A 290 0.73 29.03 11.06
CA SER A 290 0.52 30.37 10.50
C SER A 290 -0.65 30.46 9.52
N GLY A 291 -0.91 29.39 8.76
CA GLY A 291 -2.00 29.35 7.77
C GLY A 291 -3.34 28.98 8.39
N LEU A 292 -3.36 28.02 9.32
CA LEU A 292 -4.58 27.54 9.96
C LEU A 292 -4.78 28.06 11.41
N GLY A 293 -3.79 28.77 11.96
CA GLY A 293 -3.86 29.34 13.29
C GLY A 293 -3.83 28.31 14.42
N MET A 294 -3.13 27.19 14.21
CA MET A 294 -2.99 26.13 15.21
C MET A 294 -1.77 26.44 16.10
N ASP A 295 -1.95 26.28 17.41
CA ASP A 295 -0.87 26.38 18.39
C ASP A 295 -0.37 24.94 18.67
N LEU A 296 0.67 24.50 17.94
CA LEU A 296 1.15 23.13 17.97
C LEU A 296 2.14 22.86 19.11
N ASP A 297 2.82 23.90 19.63
CA ASP A 297 3.82 23.80 20.70
C ASP A 297 3.33 24.35 22.05
N GLY A 298 2.16 25.00 22.07
CA GLY A 298 1.53 25.53 23.27
C GLY A 298 2.12 26.84 23.77
N ASP A 299 2.91 27.52 22.94
CA ASP A 299 3.55 28.80 23.32
C ASP A 299 2.68 30.04 23.07
N GLN A 300 1.50 29.85 22.48
CA GLN A 300 0.51 30.88 22.13
C GLN A 300 1.01 31.91 21.09
N ILE A 301 2.07 31.62 20.35
CA ILE A 301 2.60 32.47 19.28
C ILE A 301 2.15 31.86 17.93
N ILE A 302 1.30 32.60 17.22
CA ILE A 302 0.87 32.23 15.87
C ILE A 302 1.58 33.14 14.88
N GLY A 303 2.33 32.60 13.94
CA GLY A 303 2.92 33.37 12.84
C GLY A 303 4.43 33.52 12.89
N GLU A 304 5.14 32.45 13.18
CA GLU A 304 6.60 32.45 13.00
C GLU A 304 7.02 32.68 11.54
N PRO A 305 8.24 33.22 11.29
CA PRO A 305 8.72 33.47 9.92
C PRO A 305 8.83 32.14 9.14
N VAL A 306 8.53 32.22 7.83
CA VAL A 306 8.62 31.05 6.92
C VAL A 306 10.00 30.40 7.05
N PRO A 307 10.09 29.07 7.30
CA PRO A 307 11.34 28.37 7.36
C PRO A 307 12.16 28.57 6.07
N SER A 308 13.44 28.89 6.19
CA SER A 308 14.36 28.94 5.04
C SER A 308 14.62 27.51 4.54
N ASP A 309 14.75 27.36 3.21
CA ASP A 309 15.12 26.09 2.56
C ASP A 309 16.48 25.59 3.02
#